data_f10eaab46480cfe7013254663b86f3f2
#
_entry.id   f10eaab46480cfe7013254663b86f3f2
#
_cell.length_a   1.000
_cell.length_b   1.000
_cell.length_c   1.000
_cell.angle_alpha   90.00
_cell.angle_beta   90.00
_cell.angle_gamma   90.00
#
_symmetry.space_group_name_H-M   'P 1'
#
loop_
_entity.id
_entity.type
_entity.pdbx_description
1 polymer ?
#
loop_
_entity_poly.entity_id
_entity_poly.type
_entity_poly.pdbx_seq_one_letter_code
_entity_poly.pdbx_strand_id
1 'polypeptide(L)'
;MTNIHPVGVNDRHKTLFEGLWPLPYGVSYNSYIIDDEKVALVDTVEVDFFSQFIDNVRRVIGDRPIDYIIVNHMEPDHSGSLALIKKYYPDAKIVGNKKTFDMMRGYYNVGNTEDEIVEVANGDTLSLGTHELMFTMIPMVHWPETMVTLDVTEHVLFSGDAFGCFGALNGAHLDSEMNCDVYWNEMQRYYSNIVGKYGVPVQQALKKLAGVQIDYICPTHGPIWHEHIARVIGEYDRMSRYATEPGLVICYGSMYGNTERAAEKIASAASRAGVKNIVLHDVSRENHSFILSDIFKYSGLILGAPTYNNGIYPGMEMLLSELSGRCIKNHYLGIFGSFTWAGQVVKKITEWNETQMKFELVGTPVEIKQSLSAETEAACEALGKAMAERLK
;
A
#
# COMPACT_ATOMS: atom_id res chain seq x y z
N MET A 1 21.63 11.97 -9.82
CA MET A 1 20.66 12.14 -10.95
C MET A 1 21.02 13.44 -11.66
N THR A 2 21.56 13.35 -12.83
CA THR A 2 21.93 14.53 -13.62
C THR A 2 20.70 15.03 -14.37
N ASN A 3 20.37 16.32 -14.28
CA ASN A 3 19.23 16.93 -14.97
C ASN A 3 17.86 16.28 -14.71
N ILE A 4 17.71 15.53 -13.64
CA ILE A 4 16.42 14.96 -13.17
C ILE A 4 16.04 15.68 -11.89
N HIS A 5 14.92 16.40 -11.91
CA HIS A 5 14.50 17.32 -10.85
C HIS A 5 13.15 16.94 -10.28
N PRO A 6 13.01 16.70 -8.97
CA PRO A 6 11.73 16.56 -8.32
C PRO A 6 10.95 17.88 -8.40
N VAL A 7 9.71 17.83 -8.88
CA VAL A 7 8.80 18.99 -9.00
C VAL A 7 7.46 18.75 -8.31
N GLY A 8 7.32 17.63 -7.60
CA GLY A 8 6.12 17.25 -6.88
C GLY A 8 5.77 18.17 -5.71
N VAL A 9 4.78 17.77 -4.94
CA VAL A 9 4.23 18.52 -3.80
C VAL A 9 3.98 17.63 -2.60
N ASN A 10 3.84 18.24 -1.42
CA ASN A 10 3.50 17.56 -0.17
C ASN A 10 2.11 18.00 0.30
N ASP A 11 1.20 17.05 0.48
CA ASP A 11 -0.09 17.28 1.12
C ASP A 11 -0.03 16.89 2.59
N ARG A 12 -0.14 17.89 3.47
CA ARG A 12 -0.17 17.72 4.92
C ARG A 12 -1.56 17.93 5.52
N HIS A 13 -2.57 18.12 4.66
CA HIS A 13 -3.92 18.49 5.06
C HIS A 13 -4.93 17.37 4.79
N LYS A 14 -4.69 16.54 3.79
CA LYS A 14 -5.54 15.40 3.46
C LYS A 14 -5.53 14.41 4.62
N THR A 15 -6.71 14.11 5.13
CA THR A 15 -6.87 13.22 6.29
C THR A 15 -7.03 11.76 5.92
N LEU A 16 -7.55 11.49 4.72
CA LEU A 16 -7.82 10.14 4.20
C LEU A 16 -7.34 10.01 2.75
N PHE A 17 -6.50 9.03 2.47
CA PHE A 17 -6.17 8.58 1.12
C PHE A 17 -7.31 7.74 0.57
N GLU A 18 -7.70 7.90 -0.70
CA GLU A 18 -8.88 7.28 -1.33
C GLU A 18 -10.19 7.42 -0.53
N GLY A 19 -10.26 8.37 0.42
CA GLY A 19 -11.40 8.51 1.33
C GLY A 19 -11.50 7.42 2.41
N LEU A 20 -10.52 6.54 2.53
CA LEU A 20 -10.55 5.35 3.41
C LEU A 20 -9.38 5.31 4.41
N TRP A 21 -8.16 5.62 3.96
CA TRP A 21 -6.93 5.31 4.69
C TRP A 21 -6.36 6.55 5.37
N PRO A 22 -6.28 6.60 6.71
CA PRO A 22 -5.76 7.75 7.44
C PRO A 22 -4.34 8.13 7.02
N LEU A 23 -4.06 9.43 6.95
CA LEU A 23 -2.77 10.02 6.62
C LEU A 23 -2.20 10.82 7.79
N PRO A 24 -1.77 10.20 8.90
CA PRO A 24 -1.26 10.91 10.07
C PRO A 24 0.01 11.70 9.77
N TYR A 25 0.76 11.32 8.75
CA TYR A 25 1.98 11.98 8.30
C TYR A 25 1.81 12.68 6.94
N GLY A 26 0.56 12.84 6.45
CA GLY A 26 0.30 13.37 5.11
C GLY A 26 0.68 12.40 4.00
N VAL A 27 0.86 12.93 2.79
CA VAL A 27 1.30 12.19 1.60
C VAL A 27 2.09 13.12 0.68
N SER A 28 3.07 12.61 -0.05
CA SER A 28 3.69 13.33 -1.16
C SER A 28 3.09 12.88 -2.48
N TYR A 29 2.93 13.80 -3.42
CA TYR A 29 2.63 13.52 -4.82
C TYR A 29 3.87 13.90 -5.61
N ASN A 30 4.66 12.90 -5.99
CA ASN A 30 5.92 13.11 -6.65
C ASN A 30 5.74 13.16 -8.16
N SER A 31 6.40 14.10 -8.77
CA SER A 31 6.53 14.27 -10.21
C SER A 31 7.95 14.74 -10.52
N TYR A 32 8.43 14.45 -11.72
CA TYR A 32 9.83 14.68 -12.06
C TYR A 32 9.97 15.34 -13.42
N ILE A 33 10.88 16.29 -13.54
CA ILE A 33 11.33 16.83 -14.83
C ILE A 33 12.65 16.18 -15.19
N ILE A 34 12.74 15.70 -16.43
CA ILE A 34 14.01 15.37 -17.08
C ILE A 34 14.32 16.51 -18.03
N ASP A 35 15.34 17.31 -17.66
CA ASP A 35 15.75 18.52 -18.39
C ASP A 35 16.87 18.21 -19.35
N ASP A 36 16.52 17.85 -20.60
CA ASP A 36 17.45 17.47 -21.66
C ASP A 36 17.19 18.30 -22.93
N GLU A 37 17.69 17.89 -24.11
CA GLU A 37 17.36 18.53 -25.39
C GLU A 37 15.86 18.64 -25.58
N LYS A 38 15.13 17.55 -25.24
CA LYS A 38 13.69 17.51 -25.08
C LYS A 38 13.35 17.38 -23.60
N VAL A 39 12.40 18.18 -23.14
CA VAL A 39 11.94 18.16 -21.75
C VAL A 39 10.84 17.13 -21.59
N ALA A 40 11.02 16.21 -20.64
CA ALA A 40 9.97 15.27 -20.23
C ALA A 40 9.51 15.54 -18.80
N LEU A 41 8.20 15.55 -18.61
CA LEU A 41 7.54 15.53 -17.31
C LEU A 41 7.05 14.11 -17.03
N VAL A 42 7.42 13.53 -15.90
CA VAL A 42 7.01 12.18 -15.49
C VAL A 42 5.99 12.28 -14.38
N ASP A 43 4.77 11.79 -14.66
CA ASP A 43 3.56 11.87 -13.86
C ASP A 43 3.21 13.32 -13.48
N THR A 44 2.05 13.53 -12.84
CA THR A 44 1.62 14.83 -12.35
C THR A 44 1.28 14.75 -10.85
N VAL A 45 0.46 15.62 -10.35
CA VAL A 45 0.04 15.65 -8.95
C VAL A 45 -1.48 15.77 -8.85
N GLU A 46 -2.03 15.59 -7.66
CA GLU A 46 -3.44 15.86 -7.37
C GLU A 46 -3.81 17.28 -7.78
N VAL A 47 -4.99 17.46 -8.39
CA VAL A 47 -5.42 18.71 -9.01
C VAL A 47 -5.47 19.90 -8.06
N ASP A 48 -5.75 19.69 -6.79
CA ASP A 48 -5.80 20.74 -5.77
C ASP A 48 -4.45 21.43 -5.56
N PHE A 49 -3.35 20.77 -5.92
CA PHE A 49 -1.98 21.29 -5.82
C PHE A 49 -1.41 21.84 -7.12
N PHE A 50 -2.23 21.95 -8.17
CA PHE A 50 -1.77 22.37 -9.50
C PHE A 50 -1.01 23.69 -9.49
N SER A 51 -1.44 24.67 -8.72
CA SER A 51 -0.76 25.99 -8.65
C SER A 51 0.68 25.89 -8.15
N GLN A 52 0.90 25.11 -7.09
CA GLN A 52 2.24 24.89 -6.56
C GLN A 52 3.08 24.04 -7.52
N PHE A 53 2.46 23.04 -8.13
CA PHE A 53 3.10 22.15 -9.08
C PHE A 53 3.62 22.89 -10.31
N ILE A 54 2.80 23.72 -10.95
CA ILE A 54 3.23 24.48 -12.13
C ILE A 54 4.35 25.49 -11.80
N ASP A 55 4.34 26.06 -10.60
CA ASP A 55 5.42 26.94 -10.14
C ASP A 55 6.73 26.16 -9.94
N ASN A 56 6.66 24.92 -9.42
CA ASN A 56 7.82 24.04 -9.29
C ASN A 56 8.39 23.66 -10.68
N VAL A 57 7.53 23.27 -11.61
CA VAL A 57 7.92 22.98 -13.01
C VAL A 57 8.63 24.16 -13.64
N ARG A 58 8.03 25.36 -13.60
CA ARG A 58 8.60 26.58 -14.18
C ARG A 58 9.91 27.01 -13.55
N ARG A 59 10.10 26.72 -12.27
CA ARG A 59 11.38 27.01 -11.59
C ARG A 59 12.53 26.21 -12.16
N VAL A 60 12.26 25.01 -12.67
CA VAL A 60 13.26 24.12 -13.29
C VAL A 60 13.49 24.52 -14.75
N ILE A 61 12.43 24.55 -15.56
CA ILE A 61 12.58 24.67 -17.02
C ILE A 61 12.47 26.13 -17.54
N GLY A 62 12.08 27.09 -16.69
CA GLY A 62 11.85 28.48 -17.11
C GLY A 62 10.73 28.57 -18.16
N ASP A 63 11.06 29.19 -19.30
CA ASP A 63 10.14 29.38 -20.43
C ASP A 63 10.25 28.25 -21.47
N ARG A 64 11.05 27.20 -21.23
CA ARG A 64 11.14 26.06 -22.15
C ARG A 64 9.82 25.31 -22.23
N PRO A 65 9.45 24.77 -23.39
CA PRO A 65 8.29 23.90 -23.54
C PRO A 65 8.54 22.54 -22.87
N ILE A 66 7.47 21.85 -22.50
CA ILE A 66 7.50 20.40 -22.23
C ILE A 66 7.23 19.70 -23.56
N ASP A 67 8.12 18.79 -23.96
CA ASP A 67 7.95 18.00 -25.19
C ASP A 67 7.10 16.75 -24.91
N TYR A 68 7.30 16.11 -23.75
CA TYR A 68 6.61 14.88 -23.38
C TYR A 68 6.07 14.93 -21.95
N ILE A 69 4.85 14.40 -21.78
CA ILE A 69 4.24 14.11 -20.48
C ILE A 69 4.10 12.59 -20.39
N ILE A 70 4.91 11.94 -19.57
CA ILE A 70 4.91 10.50 -19.39
C ILE A 70 3.94 10.15 -18.26
N VAL A 71 2.99 9.25 -18.51
CA VAL A 71 1.97 8.83 -17.55
C VAL A 71 2.20 7.36 -17.23
N ASN A 72 2.84 7.10 -16.08
CA ASN A 72 3.06 5.75 -15.59
C ASN A 72 1.77 5.13 -15.01
N HIS A 73 0.91 5.96 -14.40
CA HIS A 73 -0.31 5.53 -13.74
C HIS A 73 -1.41 6.58 -13.81
N MET A 74 -2.67 6.15 -13.93
CA MET A 74 -3.82 7.01 -14.20
C MET A 74 -4.66 7.34 -12.96
N GLU A 75 -4.26 6.94 -11.77
CA GLU A 75 -4.98 7.33 -10.57
C GLU A 75 -5.00 8.85 -10.40
N PRO A 76 -6.16 9.45 -10.06
CA PRO A 76 -6.32 10.91 -10.08
C PRO A 76 -5.38 11.70 -9.18
N ASP A 77 -4.83 11.10 -8.14
CA ASP A 77 -3.90 11.77 -7.22
C ASP A 77 -2.53 12.08 -7.84
N HIS A 78 -2.17 11.41 -8.97
CA HIS A 78 -1.01 11.78 -9.77
C HIS A 78 -1.29 11.90 -11.28
N SER A 79 -2.53 11.78 -11.71
CA SER A 79 -2.95 12.15 -13.07
C SER A 79 -3.91 13.35 -13.10
N GLY A 80 -4.42 13.80 -11.94
CA GLY A 80 -5.47 14.82 -11.85
C GLY A 80 -5.08 16.19 -12.44
N SER A 81 -3.81 16.51 -12.44
CA SER A 81 -3.30 17.75 -13.03
C SER A 81 -3.04 17.66 -14.55
N LEU A 82 -3.22 16.48 -15.18
CA LEU A 82 -2.89 16.25 -16.59
C LEU A 82 -3.62 17.19 -17.55
N ALA A 83 -4.92 17.39 -17.36
CA ALA A 83 -5.72 18.28 -18.21
C ALA A 83 -5.30 19.75 -18.07
N LEU A 84 -4.82 20.16 -16.92
CA LEU A 84 -4.35 21.52 -16.66
C LEU A 84 -2.95 21.72 -17.22
N ILE A 85 -2.00 20.80 -17.00
CA ILE A 85 -0.66 20.91 -17.54
C ILE A 85 -0.67 20.95 -19.08
N LYS A 86 -1.56 20.15 -19.71
CA LYS A 86 -1.76 20.16 -21.15
C LYS A 86 -2.29 21.50 -21.69
N LYS A 87 -3.04 22.27 -20.91
CA LYS A 87 -3.45 23.64 -21.28
C LYS A 87 -2.27 24.63 -21.22
N TYR A 88 -1.34 24.44 -20.30
CA TYR A 88 -0.14 25.28 -20.19
C TYR A 88 0.91 24.93 -21.25
N TYR A 89 0.98 23.65 -21.64
CA TYR A 89 1.92 23.13 -22.64
C TYR A 89 1.15 22.37 -23.72
N PRO A 90 0.42 23.08 -24.61
CA PRO A 90 -0.52 22.46 -25.55
C PRO A 90 0.16 21.54 -26.56
N ASP A 91 1.43 21.81 -26.90
CA ASP A 91 2.19 21.02 -27.87
C ASP A 91 2.85 19.77 -27.27
N ALA A 92 2.86 19.63 -25.94
CA ALA A 92 3.42 18.47 -25.25
C ALA A 92 2.67 17.19 -25.65
N LYS A 93 3.40 16.15 -26.05
CA LYS A 93 2.83 14.84 -26.37
C LYS A 93 2.71 13.99 -25.11
N ILE A 94 1.58 13.32 -24.96
CA ILE A 94 1.36 12.43 -23.81
C ILE A 94 1.86 11.04 -24.19
N VAL A 95 2.75 10.49 -23.36
CA VAL A 95 3.34 9.17 -23.54
C VAL A 95 2.70 8.19 -22.55
N GLY A 96 2.19 7.09 -23.07
CA GLY A 96 1.54 6.06 -22.25
C GLY A 96 1.16 4.84 -23.09
N ASN A 97 0.54 3.86 -22.49
CA ASN A 97 0.04 2.72 -23.23
C ASN A 97 -1.46 2.90 -23.62
N LYS A 98 -1.97 2.00 -24.43
CA LYS A 98 -3.35 2.06 -24.92
C LYS A 98 -4.39 2.22 -23.82
N LYS A 99 -4.25 1.52 -22.69
CA LYS A 99 -5.20 1.61 -21.57
C LYS A 99 -5.11 2.95 -20.86
N THR A 100 -3.89 3.52 -20.74
CA THR A 100 -3.68 4.88 -20.24
C THR A 100 -4.52 5.87 -21.02
N PHE A 101 -4.48 5.80 -22.36
CA PHE A 101 -5.25 6.72 -23.22
C PHE A 101 -6.76 6.50 -23.11
N ASP A 102 -7.23 5.26 -23.00
CA ASP A 102 -8.65 4.98 -22.80
C ASP A 102 -9.15 5.59 -21.48
N MET A 103 -8.38 5.46 -20.40
CA MET A 103 -8.70 6.06 -19.09
C MET A 103 -8.61 7.59 -19.12
N MET A 104 -7.56 8.14 -19.72
CA MET A 104 -7.33 9.58 -19.84
C MET A 104 -8.47 10.29 -20.58
N ARG A 105 -8.96 9.71 -21.68
CA ARG A 105 -10.13 10.23 -22.39
C ARG A 105 -11.38 10.18 -21.52
N GLY A 106 -11.56 9.09 -20.76
CA GLY A 106 -12.70 8.93 -19.86
C GLY A 106 -12.69 9.89 -18.68
N TYR A 107 -11.55 10.12 -18.06
CA TYR A 107 -11.42 11.02 -16.90
C TYR A 107 -11.34 12.50 -17.29
N TYR A 108 -10.56 12.83 -18.33
CA TYR A 108 -10.09 14.20 -18.56
C TYR A 108 -10.43 14.77 -19.93
N ASN A 109 -10.92 13.96 -20.85
CA ASN A 109 -11.17 14.35 -22.24
C ASN A 109 -9.95 14.98 -22.93
N VAL A 110 -8.76 14.40 -22.73
CA VAL A 110 -7.47 14.81 -23.30
C VAL A 110 -6.88 13.68 -24.14
N GLY A 111 -5.98 13.97 -25.09
CA GLY A 111 -5.36 12.97 -25.97
C GLY A 111 -6.33 12.36 -26.95
N ASN A 112 -7.18 13.20 -27.54
CA ASN A 112 -8.25 12.76 -28.45
C ASN A 112 -7.77 12.52 -29.87
N THR A 113 -6.60 13.04 -30.24
CA THR A 113 -5.99 12.91 -31.58
C THR A 113 -4.66 12.16 -31.52
N GLU A 114 -4.28 11.51 -32.61
CA GLU A 114 -3.05 10.72 -32.68
C GLU A 114 -1.78 11.56 -32.55
N ASP A 115 -1.81 12.82 -32.96
CA ASP A 115 -0.70 13.75 -32.87
C ASP A 115 -0.44 14.27 -31.44
N GLU A 116 -1.42 14.15 -30.54
CA GLU A 116 -1.29 14.49 -29.11
C GLU A 116 -0.64 13.38 -28.27
N ILE A 117 -0.52 12.15 -28.78
CA ILE A 117 -0.10 10.98 -28.03
C ILE A 117 1.11 10.28 -28.63
N VAL A 118 1.85 9.56 -27.78
CA VAL A 118 2.87 8.57 -28.16
C VAL A 118 2.52 7.28 -27.44
N GLU A 119 1.95 6.33 -28.19
CA GLU A 119 1.64 5.01 -27.64
C GLU A 119 2.91 4.19 -27.52
N VAL A 120 3.17 3.62 -26.33
CA VAL A 120 4.34 2.78 -26.05
C VAL A 120 3.92 1.40 -25.56
N ALA A 121 4.73 0.41 -25.92
CA ALA A 121 4.61 -0.98 -25.52
C ALA A 121 5.80 -1.40 -24.64
N ASN A 122 5.76 -2.64 -24.15
CA ASN A 122 6.83 -3.17 -23.30
C ASN A 122 8.14 -3.27 -24.05
N GLY A 123 9.16 -2.57 -23.58
CA GLY A 123 10.49 -2.54 -24.16
C GLY A 123 10.73 -1.43 -25.20
N ASP A 124 9.70 -0.63 -25.52
CA ASP A 124 9.89 0.55 -26.38
C ASP A 124 10.76 1.58 -25.67
N THR A 125 11.47 2.40 -26.48
CA THR A 125 12.34 3.47 -26.00
C THR A 125 11.95 4.83 -26.54
N LEU A 126 12.33 5.88 -25.82
CA LEU A 126 12.14 7.28 -26.19
C LEU A 126 13.42 8.06 -25.86
N SER A 127 14.06 8.65 -26.88
CA SER A 127 15.22 9.51 -26.68
C SER A 127 14.81 10.95 -26.40
N LEU A 128 15.43 11.56 -25.38
CA LEU A 128 15.28 12.98 -25.05
C LEU A 128 16.51 13.81 -25.54
N GLY A 129 17.52 13.17 -26.07
CA GLY A 129 18.81 13.70 -26.42
C GLY A 129 19.93 12.89 -25.78
N THR A 130 20.34 13.25 -24.57
CA THR A 130 21.30 12.50 -23.77
C THR A 130 20.63 11.35 -23.02
N HIS A 131 19.44 11.58 -22.45
CA HIS A 131 18.66 10.58 -21.72
C HIS A 131 17.88 9.68 -22.68
N GLU A 132 17.91 8.37 -22.43
CA GLU A 132 17.09 7.40 -23.15
C GLU A 132 16.17 6.68 -22.16
N LEU A 133 14.88 6.73 -22.42
CA LEU A 133 13.83 6.17 -21.56
C LEU A 133 13.33 4.85 -22.15
N MET A 134 13.22 3.81 -21.32
CA MET A 134 12.65 2.51 -21.68
C MET A 134 11.39 2.23 -20.85
N PHE A 135 10.33 1.77 -21.51
CA PHE A 135 9.04 1.52 -20.88
C PHE A 135 8.81 0.03 -20.57
N THR A 136 8.36 -0.27 -19.36
CA THR A 136 8.03 -1.64 -18.95
C THR A 136 6.63 -1.70 -18.36
N MET A 137 5.76 -2.51 -18.96
CA MET A 137 4.39 -2.70 -18.47
C MET A 137 4.37 -3.59 -17.24
N ILE A 138 3.76 -3.11 -16.16
CA ILE A 138 3.56 -3.84 -14.88
C ILE A 138 2.08 -3.83 -14.49
N PRO A 139 1.19 -4.40 -15.33
CA PRO A 139 -0.25 -4.32 -15.13
C PRO A 139 -0.66 -4.88 -13.78
N MET A 140 -1.66 -4.25 -13.16
CA MET A 140 -2.19 -4.59 -11.83
C MET A 140 -1.20 -4.34 -10.67
N VAL A 141 -0.27 -3.41 -10.87
CA VAL A 141 0.56 -2.87 -9.77
C VAL A 141 0.35 -1.32 -9.67
N HIS A 142 -0.89 -0.83 -9.24
CA HIS A 142 -1.99 -1.72 -8.83
C HIS A 142 -3.19 -1.64 -9.80
N TRP A 143 -3.14 -0.86 -10.89
CA TRP A 143 -4.16 -0.75 -11.93
C TRP A 143 -3.72 -1.43 -13.24
N PRO A 144 -4.67 -1.69 -14.18
CA PRO A 144 -4.37 -2.52 -15.37
C PRO A 144 -3.49 -1.83 -16.43
N GLU A 145 -3.37 -0.51 -16.41
CA GLU A 145 -2.55 0.28 -17.34
C GLU A 145 -1.14 0.56 -16.81
N THR A 146 -0.86 0.29 -15.55
CA THR A 146 0.38 0.71 -14.88
C THR A 146 1.62 0.24 -15.63
N MET A 147 2.54 1.18 -15.84
CA MET A 147 3.88 0.95 -16.38
C MET A 147 4.92 1.63 -15.50
N VAL A 148 6.18 1.31 -15.73
CA VAL A 148 7.33 2.01 -15.19
C VAL A 148 8.19 2.53 -16.32
N THR A 149 8.87 3.64 -16.08
CA THR A 149 9.81 4.25 -17.02
C THR A 149 11.22 4.17 -16.42
N LEU A 150 12.14 3.54 -17.14
CA LEU A 150 13.55 3.48 -16.78
C LEU A 150 14.36 4.43 -17.66
N ASP A 151 15.01 5.39 -17.05
CA ASP A 151 16.11 6.09 -17.70
C ASP A 151 17.34 5.18 -17.70
N VAL A 152 17.67 4.64 -18.87
CA VAL A 152 18.79 3.69 -19.01
C VAL A 152 20.14 4.38 -18.99
N THR A 153 20.19 5.70 -19.12
CA THR A 153 21.43 6.52 -19.10
C THR A 153 21.91 6.74 -17.66
N GLU A 154 21.00 7.13 -16.77
CA GLU A 154 21.29 7.43 -15.35
C GLU A 154 20.84 6.32 -14.40
N HIS A 155 20.28 5.21 -14.92
CA HIS A 155 19.75 4.08 -14.15
C HIS A 155 18.67 4.49 -13.13
N VAL A 156 17.78 5.41 -13.53
CA VAL A 156 16.68 5.93 -12.69
C VAL A 156 15.37 5.27 -13.07
N LEU A 157 14.75 4.60 -12.13
CA LEU A 157 13.43 3.96 -12.29
C LEU A 157 12.33 4.88 -11.76
N PHE A 158 11.50 5.43 -12.63
CA PHE A 158 10.23 6.06 -12.28
C PHE A 158 9.18 4.98 -12.17
N SER A 159 8.81 4.64 -10.95
CA SER A 159 8.11 3.39 -10.65
C SER A 159 6.59 3.51 -10.50
N GLY A 160 6.04 4.71 -10.68
CA GLY A 160 4.65 4.96 -10.30
C GLY A 160 4.46 4.65 -8.81
N ASP A 161 3.37 4.01 -8.46
CA ASP A 161 3.04 3.64 -7.08
C ASP A 161 3.89 2.51 -6.50
N ALA A 162 4.51 1.73 -7.37
CA ALA A 162 5.40 0.68 -6.90
C ALA A 162 6.55 1.29 -6.09
N PHE A 163 6.85 0.66 -4.94
CA PHE A 163 7.86 1.10 -3.99
C PHE A 163 7.53 2.41 -3.24
N GLY A 164 6.30 2.90 -3.40
CA GLY A 164 5.78 4.08 -2.71
C GLY A 164 5.42 3.82 -1.25
N CYS A 165 5.19 4.90 -0.52
CA CYS A 165 4.72 4.88 0.86
C CYS A 165 3.88 6.12 1.18
N PHE A 166 3.00 6.04 2.17
CA PHE A 166 2.39 7.22 2.74
C PHE A 166 3.45 8.10 3.43
N GLY A 167 3.10 9.34 3.69
CA GLY A 167 3.95 10.33 4.37
C GLY A 167 4.42 11.44 3.44
N ALA A 168 4.21 12.68 3.88
CA ALA A 168 4.78 13.86 3.24
C ALA A 168 6.28 13.94 3.53
N LEU A 169 7.07 14.42 2.58
CA LEU A 169 8.52 14.53 2.72
C LEU A 169 8.90 15.70 3.64
N ASN A 170 9.86 15.48 4.53
CA ASN A 170 10.30 16.43 5.53
C ASN A 170 11.63 17.12 5.15
N GLY A 171 11.60 17.88 4.03
CA GLY A 171 12.73 18.71 3.59
C GLY A 171 13.58 18.08 2.50
N ALA A 172 14.06 16.86 2.66
CA ALA A 172 14.83 16.15 1.65
C ALA A 172 13.92 15.31 0.72
N HIS A 173 14.45 14.92 -0.44
CA HIS A 173 13.81 13.98 -1.37
C HIS A 173 14.48 12.61 -1.34
N LEU A 174 15.80 12.54 -1.13
CA LEU A 174 16.58 11.31 -1.11
C LEU A 174 16.54 10.64 0.27
N ASP A 175 16.43 9.34 0.28
CA ASP A 175 16.48 8.50 1.48
C ASP A 175 17.81 8.60 2.25
N SER A 176 18.91 8.89 1.55
CA SER A 176 20.23 9.15 2.13
C SER A 176 20.33 10.47 2.90
N GLU A 177 19.38 11.38 2.73
CA GLU A 177 19.39 12.72 3.33
C GLU A 177 18.35 12.87 4.46
N MET A 178 17.62 11.80 4.80
CA MET A 178 16.56 11.83 5.81
C MET A 178 16.54 10.61 6.71
N ASN A 179 15.86 10.70 7.86
CA ASN A 179 15.50 9.53 8.65
C ASN A 179 14.29 8.84 8.03
N CYS A 180 14.47 7.60 7.60
CA CYS A 180 13.45 6.81 6.92
C CYS A 180 12.56 5.94 7.84
N ASP A 181 12.71 6.01 9.18
CA ASP A 181 11.98 5.12 10.10
C ASP A 181 10.46 5.16 9.92
N VAL A 182 9.90 6.35 9.73
CA VAL A 182 8.45 6.52 9.49
C VAL A 182 8.07 5.91 8.14
N TYR A 183 8.89 6.13 7.11
CA TYR A 183 8.57 5.69 5.74
C TYR A 183 8.59 4.17 5.58
N TRP A 184 9.39 3.44 6.37
CA TRP A 184 9.33 1.97 6.36
C TRP A 184 7.99 1.44 6.88
N ASN A 185 7.48 2.00 7.97
CA ASN A 185 6.17 1.63 8.50
C ASN A 185 5.04 2.04 7.54
N GLU A 186 5.15 3.22 6.96
CA GLU A 186 4.19 3.74 6.00
C GLU A 186 4.23 2.98 4.66
N MET A 187 5.39 2.44 4.23
CA MET A 187 5.50 1.53 3.08
C MET A 187 4.77 0.20 3.34
N GLN A 188 4.98 -0.40 4.50
CA GLN A 188 4.25 -1.61 4.91
C GLN A 188 2.74 -1.35 4.91
N ARG A 189 2.31 -0.21 5.42
CA ARG A 189 0.91 0.18 5.49
C ARG A 189 0.35 0.52 4.09
N TYR A 190 1.09 1.27 3.28
CA TYR A 190 0.73 1.56 1.89
C TYR A 190 0.55 0.26 1.10
N TYR A 191 1.55 -0.62 1.13
CA TYR A 191 1.48 -1.90 0.44
C TYR A 191 0.25 -2.72 0.84
N SER A 192 0.03 -2.93 2.15
CA SER A 192 -1.07 -3.76 2.65
C SER A 192 -2.46 -3.23 2.28
N ASN A 193 -2.61 -1.91 2.18
CA ASN A 193 -3.90 -1.26 1.87
C ASN A 193 -4.15 -1.13 0.36
N ILE A 194 -3.14 -0.76 -0.42
CA ILE A 194 -3.25 -0.39 -1.83
C ILE A 194 -2.86 -1.56 -2.75
N VAL A 195 -1.70 -2.16 -2.52
CA VAL A 195 -1.11 -3.17 -3.42
C VAL A 195 -1.41 -4.62 -2.98
N GLY A 196 -1.78 -4.83 -1.72
CA GLY A 196 -1.79 -6.12 -1.03
C GLY A 196 -2.51 -7.28 -1.73
N LYS A 197 -3.56 -7.00 -2.51
CA LYS A 197 -4.27 -8.01 -3.33
C LYS A 197 -3.40 -8.57 -4.46
N TYR A 198 -2.46 -7.78 -4.95
CA TYR A 198 -1.79 -7.99 -6.23
C TYR A 198 -0.40 -8.63 -6.11
N GLY A 199 -0.19 -9.51 -5.13
CA GLY A 199 1.11 -10.16 -4.91
C GLY A 199 1.68 -10.86 -6.15
N VAL A 200 0.87 -11.58 -6.93
CA VAL A 200 1.33 -12.23 -8.17
C VAL A 200 1.76 -11.22 -9.25
N PRO A 201 0.99 -10.16 -9.57
CA PRO A 201 1.45 -9.07 -10.42
C PRO A 201 2.76 -8.43 -9.95
N VAL A 202 2.92 -8.15 -8.66
CA VAL A 202 4.16 -7.61 -8.10
C VAL A 202 5.35 -8.55 -8.33
N GLN A 203 5.19 -9.86 -8.09
CA GLN A 203 6.24 -10.84 -8.38
C GLN A 203 6.62 -10.88 -9.87
N GLN A 204 5.65 -10.70 -10.76
CA GLN A 204 5.91 -10.61 -12.21
C GLN A 204 6.66 -9.32 -12.55
N ALA A 205 6.30 -8.19 -11.93
CA ALA A 205 7.00 -6.92 -12.10
C ALA A 205 8.45 -7.01 -11.62
N LEU A 206 8.69 -7.52 -10.41
CA LEU A 206 10.04 -7.74 -9.86
C LEU A 206 10.88 -8.64 -10.78
N LYS A 207 10.28 -9.70 -11.35
CA LYS A 207 10.98 -10.58 -12.30
C LYS A 207 11.38 -9.85 -13.60
N LYS A 208 10.54 -8.93 -14.11
CA LYS A 208 10.86 -8.13 -15.29
C LYS A 208 12.00 -7.15 -15.04
N LEU A 209 12.08 -6.61 -13.83
CA LEU A 209 13.13 -5.67 -13.42
C LEU A 209 14.40 -6.39 -12.93
N ALA A 210 14.37 -7.71 -12.79
CA ALA A 210 15.53 -8.48 -12.33
C ALA A 210 16.67 -8.38 -13.36
N GLY A 211 17.87 -8.03 -12.89
CA GLY A 211 19.05 -7.86 -13.73
C GLY A 211 19.16 -6.49 -14.43
N VAL A 212 18.18 -5.61 -14.26
CA VAL A 212 18.29 -4.21 -14.67
C VAL A 212 19.10 -3.44 -13.63
N GLN A 213 20.06 -2.65 -14.06
CA GLN A 213 20.75 -1.74 -13.14
C GLN A 213 19.81 -0.61 -12.75
N ILE A 214 19.64 -0.41 -11.45
CA ILE A 214 18.80 0.65 -10.88
C ILE A 214 19.60 1.30 -9.76
N ASP A 215 19.94 2.58 -9.94
CA ASP A 215 20.68 3.36 -8.95
C ASP A 215 19.75 4.29 -8.16
N TYR A 216 18.57 4.59 -8.71
CA TYR A 216 17.51 5.38 -8.07
C TYR A 216 16.14 4.79 -8.38
N ILE A 217 15.26 4.73 -7.38
CA ILE A 217 13.83 4.46 -7.56
C ILE A 217 13.07 5.72 -7.18
N CYS A 218 12.32 6.27 -8.14
CA CYS A 218 11.54 7.50 -8.04
C CYS A 218 10.04 7.15 -8.05
N PRO A 219 9.42 6.87 -6.87
CA PRO A 219 8.00 6.56 -6.79
C PRO A 219 7.14 7.83 -6.82
N THR A 220 5.84 7.67 -7.06
CA THR A 220 4.86 8.77 -6.98
C THR A 220 4.58 9.22 -5.54
N HIS A 221 4.92 8.40 -4.54
CA HIS A 221 4.74 8.69 -3.12
C HIS A 221 5.96 8.31 -2.30
N GLY A 222 6.33 9.15 -1.32
CA GLY A 222 7.44 8.90 -0.40
C GLY A 222 8.82 9.30 -0.96
N PRO A 223 9.91 8.84 -0.33
CA PRO A 223 11.27 9.19 -0.71
C PRO A 223 11.71 8.63 -2.05
N ILE A 224 12.67 9.31 -2.69
CA ILE A 224 13.49 8.71 -3.75
C ILE A 224 14.46 7.75 -3.05
N TRP A 225 14.40 6.48 -3.42
CA TRP A 225 15.26 5.44 -2.87
C TRP A 225 16.57 5.35 -3.66
N HIS A 226 17.69 5.50 -2.99
CA HIS A 226 19.05 5.41 -3.52
C HIS A 226 19.93 4.53 -2.64
N GLU A 227 20.03 4.86 -1.35
CA GLU A 227 20.85 4.10 -0.41
C GLU A 227 20.20 2.75 -0.06
N HIS A 228 18.88 2.67 -0.03
CA HIS A 228 18.13 1.53 0.49
C HIS A 228 17.42 0.69 -0.57
N ILE A 229 17.81 0.76 -1.84
CA ILE A 229 17.17 0.04 -2.97
C ILE A 229 17.01 -1.45 -2.69
N ALA A 230 18.07 -2.12 -2.21
CA ALA A 230 18.02 -3.55 -1.92
C ALA A 230 16.97 -3.89 -0.85
N ARG A 231 16.85 -3.05 0.18
CA ARG A 231 15.81 -3.20 1.22
C ARG A 231 14.43 -2.99 0.67
N VAL A 232 14.21 -1.94 -0.10
CA VAL A 232 12.91 -1.62 -0.73
C VAL A 232 12.42 -2.77 -1.61
N ILE A 233 13.28 -3.28 -2.49
CA ILE A 233 12.97 -4.44 -3.34
C ILE A 233 12.71 -5.68 -2.49
N GLY A 234 13.50 -5.90 -1.45
CA GLY A 234 13.34 -7.03 -0.52
C GLY A 234 12.01 -6.99 0.24
N GLU A 235 11.56 -5.81 0.70
CA GLU A 235 10.27 -5.64 1.35
C GLU A 235 9.10 -5.91 0.38
N TYR A 236 9.16 -5.40 -0.85
CA TYR A 236 8.16 -5.69 -1.87
C TYR A 236 8.12 -7.17 -2.25
N ASP A 237 9.28 -7.82 -2.37
CA ASP A 237 9.36 -9.27 -2.60
C ASP A 237 8.75 -10.07 -1.45
N ARG A 238 9.07 -9.72 -0.20
CA ARG A 238 8.51 -10.35 0.99
C ARG A 238 6.99 -10.21 1.05
N MET A 239 6.50 -8.96 0.95
CA MET A 239 5.07 -8.67 1.06
C MET A 239 4.25 -9.32 -0.07
N SER A 240 4.76 -9.31 -1.30
CA SER A 240 4.07 -9.89 -2.46
C SER A 240 3.99 -11.42 -2.44
N ARG A 241 4.86 -12.07 -1.70
CA ARG A 241 4.76 -13.51 -1.40
C ARG A 241 3.92 -13.81 -0.17
N TYR A 242 3.36 -12.79 0.48
CA TYR A 242 2.67 -12.92 1.76
C TYR A 242 3.56 -13.61 2.82
N ALA A 243 4.85 -13.36 2.78
CA ALA A 243 5.78 -13.85 3.78
C ALA A 243 5.68 -13.00 5.04
N THR A 244 5.45 -13.67 6.16
CA THR A 244 5.21 -13.05 7.46
C THR A 244 6.37 -13.25 8.42
N GLU A 245 6.41 -12.44 9.47
CA GLU A 245 7.37 -12.53 10.57
C GLU A 245 6.72 -13.22 11.79
N PRO A 246 7.51 -13.84 12.68
CA PRO A 246 6.99 -14.35 13.94
C PRO A 246 6.42 -13.21 14.80
N GLY A 247 5.13 -13.25 15.03
CA GLY A 247 4.39 -12.28 15.84
C GLY A 247 2.91 -12.61 15.86
N LEU A 248 2.17 -11.96 16.75
CA LEU A 248 0.76 -12.20 17.02
C LEU A 248 -0.03 -10.90 16.94
N VAL A 249 -1.03 -10.88 16.08
CA VAL A 249 -2.06 -9.83 16.04
C VAL A 249 -3.35 -10.37 16.66
N ILE A 250 -3.87 -9.67 17.65
CA ILE A 250 -5.15 -9.99 18.28
C ILE A 250 -6.12 -8.87 17.95
N CYS A 251 -7.09 -9.15 17.07
CA CYS A 251 -8.16 -8.21 16.74
C CYS A 251 -9.41 -8.56 17.54
N TYR A 252 -9.94 -7.60 18.26
CA TYR A 252 -11.15 -7.81 19.06
C TYR A 252 -12.14 -6.67 18.91
N GLY A 253 -13.44 -7.00 18.99
CA GLY A 253 -14.48 -6.02 19.24
C GLY A 253 -14.96 -6.16 20.68
N SER A 254 -15.25 -5.06 21.38
CA SER A 254 -15.77 -5.12 22.74
C SER A 254 -16.73 -3.97 23.00
N MET A 255 -17.94 -4.26 23.54
CA MET A 255 -18.93 -3.25 23.90
C MET A 255 -18.74 -2.73 25.34
N TYR A 256 -18.47 -3.64 26.27
CA TYR A 256 -18.43 -3.37 27.71
C TYR A 256 -17.18 -3.93 28.41
N GLY A 257 -16.11 -4.22 27.65
CA GLY A 257 -14.83 -4.68 28.17
C GLY A 257 -14.69 -6.19 28.38
N ASN A 258 -15.73 -7.00 28.29
CA ASN A 258 -15.62 -8.44 28.55
C ASN A 258 -14.80 -9.19 27.50
N THR A 259 -15.02 -8.88 26.22
CA THR A 259 -14.24 -9.48 25.10
C THR A 259 -12.79 -8.95 25.10
N GLU A 260 -12.59 -7.67 25.43
CA GLU A 260 -11.28 -7.07 25.63
C GLU A 260 -10.46 -7.79 26.70
N ARG A 261 -11.07 -8.06 27.88
CA ARG A 261 -10.40 -8.81 28.95
C ARG A 261 -9.98 -10.22 28.52
N ALA A 262 -10.76 -10.87 27.66
CA ALA A 262 -10.39 -12.16 27.08
C ALA A 262 -9.18 -12.03 26.15
N ALA A 263 -9.16 -11.01 25.27
CA ALA A 263 -8.01 -10.69 24.40
C ALA A 263 -6.72 -10.44 25.20
N GLU A 264 -6.81 -9.68 26.30
CA GLU A 264 -5.68 -9.44 27.21
C GLU A 264 -5.16 -10.72 27.88
N LYS A 265 -6.06 -11.64 28.31
CA LYS A 265 -5.66 -12.94 28.87
C LYS A 265 -4.92 -13.80 27.84
N ILE A 266 -5.40 -13.84 26.61
CA ILE A 266 -4.76 -14.53 25.50
C ILE A 266 -3.37 -13.94 25.22
N ALA A 267 -3.28 -12.61 25.09
CA ALA A 267 -2.03 -11.89 24.88
C ALA A 267 -1.00 -12.16 25.98
N SER A 268 -1.42 -12.04 27.24
CA SER A 268 -0.58 -12.34 28.42
C SER A 268 -0.05 -13.77 28.41
N ALA A 269 -0.88 -14.75 28.03
CA ALA A 269 -0.46 -16.14 27.96
C ALA A 269 0.55 -16.38 26.83
N ALA A 270 0.32 -15.79 25.64
CA ALA A 270 1.24 -15.85 24.53
C ALA A 270 2.59 -15.20 24.88
N SER A 271 2.57 -14.04 25.54
CA SER A 271 3.78 -13.35 26.01
C SER A 271 4.59 -14.19 27.00
N ARG A 272 3.94 -14.77 28.01
CA ARG A 272 4.57 -15.68 28.99
C ARG A 272 5.15 -16.94 28.30
N ALA A 273 4.57 -17.35 27.19
CA ALA A 273 5.06 -18.47 26.38
C ALA A 273 6.18 -18.10 25.39
N GLY A 274 6.58 -16.81 25.35
CA GLY A 274 7.78 -16.33 24.64
C GLY A 274 7.52 -15.52 23.38
N VAL A 275 6.28 -15.25 23.00
CA VAL A 275 5.99 -14.34 21.88
C VAL A 275 6.34 -12.91 22.27
N LYS A 276 7.23 -12.27 21.51
CA LYS A 276 7.71 -10.91 21.80
C LYS A 276 6.91 -9.83 21.06
N ASN A 277 6.55 -10.11 19.81
CA ASN A 277 5.80 -9.19 18.97
C ASN A 277 4.30 -9.51 19.12
N ILE A 278 3.59 -8.77 19.94
CA ILE A 278 2.16 -8.92 20.16
C ILE A 278 1.50 -7.54 19.99
N VAL A 279 0.50 -7.47 19.12
CA VAL A 279 -0.28 -6.26 18.89
C VAL A 279 -1.76 -6.58 19.16
N LEU A 280 -2.43 -5.70 19.89
CA LEU A 280 -3.86 -5.79 20.16
C LEU A 280 -4.58 -4.62 19.46
N HIS A 281 -5.61 -4.94 18.69
CA HIS A 281 -6.43 -3.96 17.98
C HIS A 281 -7.89 -4.06 18.38
N ASP A 282 -8.46 -2.95 18.82
CA ASP A 282 -9.90 -2.80 18.97
C ASP A 282 -10.53 -2.36 17.64
N VAL A 283 -11.17 -3.29 16.93
CA VAL A 283 -11.80 -3.04 15.63
C VAL A 283 -12.93 -2.01 15.66
N SER A 284 -13.36 -1.57 16.85
CA SER A 284 -14.37 -0.52 17.00
C SER A 284 -13.77 0.89 17.14
N ARG A 285 -12.48 0.99 17.35
CA ARG A 285 -11.78 2.25 17.61
C ARG A 285 -10.68 2.56 16.59
N GLU A 286 -9.99 1.53 16.12
CA GLU A 286 -8.87 1.70 15.19
C GLU A 286 -9.32 1.58 13.75
N ASN A 287 -8.73 2.41 12.88
CA ASN A 287 -8.95 2.27 11.45
C ASN A 287 -8.28 0.99 10.94
N HIS A 288 -8.98 0.25 10.10
CA HIS A 288 -8.51 -1.03 9.55
C HIS A 288 -7.20 -0.92 8.78
N SER A 289 -6.82 0.27 8.32
CA SER A 289 -5.53 0.52 7.65
C SER A 289 -4.35 0.05 8.50
N PHE A 290 -4.36 0.34 9.80
CA PHE A 290 -3.29 -0.06 10.73
C PHE A 290 -3.37 -1.56 11.05
N ILE A 291 -4.57 -2.06 11.27
CA ILE A 291 -4.84 -3.49 11.54
C ILE A 291 -4.33 -4.37 10.38
N LEU A 292 -4.65 -3.99 9.15
CA LEU A 292 -4.20 -4.69 7.95
C LEU A 292 -2.68 -4.69 7.80
N SER A 293 -2.03 -3.58 8.13
CA SER A 293 -0.57 -3.48 8.11
C SER A 293 0.09 -4.53 9.02
N ASP A 294 -0.40 -4.64 10.26
CA ASP A 294 0.16 -5.60 11.21
C ASP A 294 -0.19 -7.05 10.85
N ILE A 295 -1.39 -7.30 10.31
CA ILE A 295 -1.76 -8.64 9.81
C ILE A 295 -0.87 -9.04 8.62
N PHE A 296 -0.55 -8.15 7.69
CA PHE A 296 0.41 -8.43 6.62
C PHE A 296 1.82 -8.74 7.12
N LYS A 297 2.18 -8.21 8.31
CA LYS A 297 3.51 -8.38 8.90
C LYS A 297 3.65 -9.68 9.67
N TYR A 298 2.68 -10.03 10.50
CA TYR A 298 2.80 -11.10 11.49
C TYR A 298 2.00 -12.34 11.14
N SER A 299 2.55 -13.53 11.44
CA SER A 299 1.96 -14.84 11.07
C SER A 299 0.82 -15.31 11.98
N GLY A 300 0.78 -14.88 13.23
CA GLY A 300 -0.29 -15.25 14.17
C GLY A 300 -1.42 -14.24 14.12
N LEU A 301 -2.65 -14.72 13.98
CA LEU A 301 -3.87 -13.92 13.99
C LEU A 301 -4.88 -14.53 14.95
N ILE A 302 -5.36 -13.76 15.90
CA ILE A 302 -6.47 -14.16 16.76
C ILE A 302 -7.62 -13.16 16.60
N LEU A 303 -8.80 -13.67 16.26
CA LEU A 303 -9.99 -12.88 15.99
C LEU A 303 -11.05 -13.15 17.06
N GLY A 304 -11.61 -12.09 17.64
CA GLY A 304 -12.65 -12.24 18.66
C GLY A 304 -13.62 -11.06 18.73
N ALA A 305 -14.89 -11.36 18.95
CA ALA A 305 -15.92 -10.33 19.06
C ALA A 305 -17.13 -10.80 19.87
N PRO A 306 -18.01 -9.89 20.32
CA PRO A 306 -19.31 -10.28 20.84
C PRO A 306 -20.26 -10.65 19.71
N THR A 307 -21.21 -11.53 20.00
CA THR A 307 -22.38 -11.72 19.13
C THR A 307 -23.26 -10.48 19.20
N TYR A 308 -23.55 -9.91 18.04
CA TYR A 308 -24.36 -8.71 17.89
C TYR A 308 -25.47 -8.95 16.85
N ASN A 309 -26.72 -8.65 17.18
CA ASN A 309 -27.88 -8.87 16.30
C ASN A 309 -27.90 -10.27 15.65
N ASN A 310 -27.58 -11.30 16.41
CA ASN A 310 -27.47 -12.69 15.95
C ASN A 310 -26.40 -12.90 14.84
N GLY A 311 -25.45 -11.99 14.73
CA GLY A 311 -24.35 -11.94 13.78
C GLY A 311 -23.00 -11.70 14.43
N ILE A 312 -22.02 -11.34 13.64
CA ILE A 312 -20.73 -10.86 14.07
C ILE A 312 -20.84 -9.36 14.42
N TYR A 313 -20.06 -8.88 15.36
CA TYR A 313 -19.94 -7.46 15.67
C TYR A 313 -19.48 -6.67 14.43
N PRO A 314 -20.15 -5.54 14.05
CA PRO A 314 -19.94 -4.89 12.74
C PRO A 314 -18.50 -4.56 12.39
N GLY A 315 -17.70 -4.03 13.32
CA GLY A 315 -16.29 -3.74 13.06
C GLY A 315 -15.47 -4.99 12.72
N MET A 316 -15.76 -6.12 13.36
CA MET A 316 -15.13 -7.39 13.02
C MET A 316 -15.61 -7.92 11.67
N GLU A 317 -16.89 -7.83 11.36
CA GLU A 317 -17.44 -8.26 10.07
C GLU A 317 -16.80 -7.49 8.92
N MET A 318 -16.61 -6.17 9.08
CA MET A 318 -15.90 -5.34 8.11
C MET A 318 -14.43 -5.79 7.95
N LEU A 319 -13.72 -6.06 9.05
CA LEU A 319 -12.34 -6.57 8.97
C LEU A 319 -12.25 -7.91 8.22
N LEU A 320 -13.17 -8.85 8.47
CA LEU A 320 -13.21 -10.12 7.73
C LEU A 320 -13.39 -9.91 6.22
N SER A 321 -14.25 -8.96 5.82
CA SER A 321 -14.44 -8.59 4.43
C SER A 321 -13.17 -8.01 3.80
N GLU A 322 -12.48 -7.15 4.52
CA GLU A 322 -11.21 -6.54 4.09
C GLU A 322 -10.10 -7.59 3.89
N LEU A 323 -9.99 -8.55 4.81
CA LEU A 323 -9.02 -9.64 4.71
C LEU A 323 -9.30 -10.54 3.49
N SER A 324 -10.57 -10.87 3.26
CA SER A 324 -10.99 -11.65 2.10
C SER A 324 -10.68 -10.94 0.78
N GLY A 325 -10.95 -9.64 0.71
CA GLY A 325 -10.71 -8.81 -0.46
C GLY A 325 -9.24 -8.75 -0.87
N ARG A 326 -8.31 -8.87 0.08
CA ARG A 326 -6.86 -8.83 -0.16
C ARG A 326 -6.22 -10.19 -0.38
N CYS A 327 -6.99 -11.28 -0.28
CA CYS A 327 -6.50 -12.65 -0.51
C CYS A 327 -5.26 -13.01 0.34
N ILE A 328 -5.23 -12.55 1.58
CA ILE A 328 -4.11 -12.77 2.52
C ILE A 328 -3.89 -14.28 2.73
N LYS A 329 -2.65 -14.68 2.94
CA LYS A 329 -2.24 -16.10 3.07
C LYS A 329 -1.26 -16.29 4.23
N ASN A 330 -0.95 -17.55 4.51
CA ASN A 330 0.16 -17.95 5.40
C ASN A 330 -0.02 -17.52 6.87
N HIS A 331 -1.25 -17.60 7.40
CA HIS A 331 -1.53 -17.26 8.80
C HIS A 331 -1.97 -18.47 9.62
N TYR A 332 -1.66 -18.39 10.91
CA TYR A 332 -2.22 -19.24 11.97
C TYR A 332 -3.39 -18.49 12.61
N LEU A 333 -4.57 -19.12 12.70
CA LEU A 333 -5.78 -18.47 13.18
C LEU A 333 -6.27 -19.04 14.51
N GLY A 334 -6.39 -18.20 15.52
CA GLY A 334 -7.13 -18.47 16.74
C GLY A 334 -8.47 -17.73 16.73
N ILE A 335 -9.49 -18.30 17.38
CA ILE A 335 -10.83 -17.70 17.39
C ILE A 335 -11.37 -17.69 18.83
N PHE A 336 -11.97 -16.57 19.23
CA PHE A 336 -12.77 -16.49 20.45
C PHE A 336 -14.01 -15.62 20.24
N GLY A 337 -15.02 -15.81 21.05
CA GLY A 337 -16.25 -15.02 20.95
C GLY A 337 -17.00 -14.94 22.27
N SER A 338 -17.72 -13.83 22.47
CA SER A 338 -18.58 -13.64 23.62
C SER A 338 -20.05 -13.50 23.24
N PHE A 339 -20.94 -13.88 24.17
CA PHE A 339 -22.39 -13.80 23.97
C PHE A 339 -23.12 -13.80 25.31
N THR A 340 -24.39 -13.39 25.32
CA THR A 340 -25.23 -13.46 26.52
C THR A 340 -26.22 -14.62 26.43
N TRP A 341 -26.97 -14.76 25.31
CA TRP A 341 -28.00 -15.79 25.16
C TRP A 341 -27.84 -16.71 23.94
N ALA A 342 -27.15 -16.25 22.88
CA ALA A 342 -26.91 -17.05 21.69
C ALA A 342 -25.51 -16.70 21.08
N GLY A 343 -24.62 -17.67 21.05
CA GLY A 343 -23.29 -17.54 20.46
C GLY A 343 -23.34 -17.73 18.95
N GLN A 344 -22.75 -16.80 18.18
CA GLN A 344 -22.66 -16.90 16.73
C GLN A 344 -21.27 -16.63 16.18
N VAL A 345 -20.46 -15.86 16.89
CA VAL A 345 -19.18 -15.33 16.39
C VAL A 345 -18.20 -16.45 16.06
N VAL A 346 -17.99 -17.37 16.98
CA VAL A 346 -17.05 -18.50 16.75
C VAL A 346 -17.45 -19.30 15.53
N LYS A 347 -18.73 -19.67 15.43
CA LYS A 347 -19.26 -20.39 14.26
C LYS A 347 -19.02 -19.62 12.95
N LYS A 348 -19.41 -18.35 12.91
CA LYS A 348 -19.33 -17.53 11.68
C LYS A 348 -17.89 -17.23 11.25
N ILE A 349 -16.98 -16.97 12.18
CA ILE A 349 -15.55 -16.79 11.85
C ILE A 349 -14.94 -18.12 11.37
N THR A 350 -15.34 -19.23 11.96
CA THR A 350 -14.90 -20.57 11.50
C THR A 350 -15.39 -20.85 10.07
N GLU A 351 -16.67 -20.62 9.77
CA GLU A 351 -17.25 -20.76 8.43
C GLU A 351 -16.58 -19.82 7.41
N TRP A 352 -16.30 -18.57 7.80
CA TRP A 352 -15.55 -17.62 6.96
C TRP A 352 -14.14 -18.15 6.65
N ASN A 353 -13.43 -18.66 7.65
CA ASN A 353 -12.10 -19.22 7.41
C ASN A 353 -12.15 -20.46 6.51
N GLU A 354 -13.07 -21.38 6.73
CA GLU A 354 -13.22 -22.59 5.93
C GLU A 354 -13.59 -22.32 4.48
N THR A 355 -14.38 -21.29 4.22
CA THR A 355 -14.87 -20.99 2.88
C THR A 355 -13.98 -20.03 2.09
N GLN A 356 -13.31 -19.09 2.77
CA GLN A 356 -12.62 -17.99 2.09
C GLN A 356 -11.10 -17.97 2.31
N MET A 357 -10.61 -18.11 3.55
CA MET A 357 -9.20 -17.86 3.85
C MET A 357 -8.36 -19.12 3.95
N LYS A 358 -8.90 -20.17 4.54
CA LYS A 358 -8.23 -21.45 4.77
C LYS A 358 -6.93 -21.34 5.58
N PHE A 359 -6.92 -20.42 6.55
CA PHE A 359 -5.84 -20.31 7.51
C PHE A 359 -5.80 -21.55 8.39
N GLU A 360 -4.62 -21.92 8.86
CA GLU A 360 -4.45 -23.04 9.79
C GLU A 360 -5.03 -22.67 11.16
N LEU A 361 -6.07 -23.40 11.60
CA LEU A 361 -6.66 -23.18 12.92
C LEU A 361 -5.72 -23.66 14.02
N VAL A 362 -5.55 -22.83 15.05
CA VAL A 362 -4.70 -23.10 16.20
C VAL A 362 -5.51 -23.08 17.49
N GLY A 363 -5.35 -24.13 18.28
CA GLY A 363 -6.08 -24.31 19.53
C GLY A 363 -7.57 -24.58 19.33
N THR A 364 -8.29 -24.66 20.43
CA THR A 364 -9.74 -24.79 20.42
C THR A 364 -10.39 -23.41 20.46
N PRO A 365 -11.33 -23.09 19.56
CA PRO A 365 -12.09 -21.84 19.64
C PRO A 365 -12.76 -21.67 21.00
N VAL A 366 -12.72 -20.45 21.55
CA VAL A 366 -13.21 -20.16 22.90
C VAL A 366 -14.53 -19.42 22.84
N GLU A 367 -15.59 -19.99 23.44
CA GLU A 367 -16.88 -19.33 23.63
C GLU A 367 -17.05 -18.87 25.08
N ILE A 368 -17.38 -17.58 25.27
CA ILE A 368 -17.50 -16.94 26.57
C ILE A 368 -18.93 -16.47 26.74
N LYS A 369 -19.65 -17.13 27.66
CA LYS A 369 -21.00 -16.70 28.03
C LYS A 369 -20.92 -15.60 29.08
N GLN A 370 -21.35 -14.39 28.74
CA GLN A 370 -21.33 -13.21 29.62
C GLN A 370 -19.90 -12.81 30.05
N SER A 371 -19.51 -13.03 31.29
CA SER A 371 -18.17 -12.72 31.81
C SER A 371 -17.26 -13.93 31.79
N LEU A 372 -15.95 -13.69 31.86
CA LEU A 372 -14.96 -14.75 32.03
C LEU A 372 -15.24 -15.52 33.34
N SER A 373 -15.32 -16.84 33.24
CA SER A 373 -15.27 -17.81 34.35
C SER A 373 -13.85 -18.35 34.47
N ALA A 374 -13.53 -19.04 35.56
CA ALA A 374 -12.23 -19.71 35.71
C ALA A 374 -11.94 -20.70 34.55
N GLU A 375 -12.98 -21.39 34.05
CA GLU A 375 -12.87 -22.32 32.92
C GLU A 375 -12.55 -21.58 31.61
N THR A 376 -13.29 -20.51 31.26
CA THR A 376 -13.08 -19.74 30.02
C THR A 376 -11.81 -18.92 30.09
N GLU A 377 -11.37 -18.47 31.28
CA GLU A 377 -10.04 -17.85 31.46
C GLU A 377 -8.92 -18.85 31.14
N ALA A 378 -9.02 -20.08 31.68
CA ALA A 378 -8.06 -21.13 31.35
C ALA A 378 -8.05 -21.51 29.88
N ALA A 379 -9.21 -21.50 29.20
CA ALA A 379 -9.33 -21.73 27.76
C ALA A 379 -8.67 -20.60 26.95
N CYS A 380 -8.86 -19.33 27.33
CA CYS A 380 -8.16 -18.19 26.74
C CYS A 380 -6.62 -18.32 26.89
N GLU A 381 -6.14 -18.69 28.07
CA GLU A 381 -4.72 -18.92 28.28
C GLU A 381 -4.17 -20.08 27.45
N ALA A 382 -4.94 -21.17 27.30
CA ALA A 382 -4.57 -22.30 26.46
C ALA A 382 -4.46 -21.90 24.98
N LEU A 383 -5.39 -21.07 24.47
CA LEU A 383 -5.35 -20.55 23.11
C LEU A 383 -4.09 -19.69 22.88
N GLY A 384 -3.75 -18.79 23.81
CA GLY A 384 -2.53 -17.97 23.73
C GLY A 384 -1.25 -18.81 23.72
N LYS A 385 -1.18 -19.85 24.56
CA LYS A 385 -0.05 -20.79 24.59
C LYS A 385 0.06 -21.59 23.30
N ALA A 386 -1.05 -22.13 22.78
CA ALA A 386 -1.08 -22.89 21.53
C ALA A 386 -0.59 -22.02 20.35
N MET A 387 -1.02 -20.76 20.30
CA MET A 387 -0.53 -19.83 19.28
C MET A 387 0.99 -19.59 19.42
N ALA A 388 1.47 -19.39 20.64
CA ALA A 388 2.91 -19.19 20.88
C ALA A 388 3.77 -20.40 20.43
N GLU A 389 3.25 -21.61 20.55
CA GLU A 389 3.95 -22.82 20.09
C GLU A 389 4.09 -22.88 18.56
N ARG A 390 3.11 -22.33 17.83
CA ARG A 390 3.14 -22.26 16.36
C ARG A 390 4.02 -21.14 15.83
N LEU A 391 4.30 -20.13 16.65
CA LEU A 391 5.10 -18.96 16.27
C LEU A 391 6.61 -19.11 16.58
N LYS A 392 7.01 -20.23 17.18
CA LYS A 392 8.43 -20.59 17.40
C LYS A 392 9.04 -21.11 16.10
#